data_7376b34ada4bfcb35a7a9aa1c77bed73
#
_entry.id   7376b34ada4bfcb35a7a9aa1c77bed73
#
_cell.length_a   1.000
_cell.length_b   1.000
_cell.length_c   1.000
_cell.angle_alpha   90.00
_cell.angle_beta   90.00
_cell.angle_gamma   90.00
#
_symmetry.space_group_name_H-M   'P 1'
#
loop_
_entity.id
_entity.type
_entity.pdbx_description
1 polymer ?
#
loop_
_entity_poly.entity_id
_entity_poly.type
_entity_poly.pdbx_seq_one_letter_code
_entity_poly.pdbx_strand_id
1 'polypeptide(L)'
;MTNDFNKELSAHAPSLADALGVRPGITAIIGSGGKTSLMRALSRQLSTNGSRVLLTTTTHILPFKNLPCLRISMKEDASWVLDRLAEYNSRAWEICFGSGLLPDCSAGFVKSFEKSSLEDAPFNPKLSEPGFPLYELLTGADYILAEADGARHHYMKAHAHYEPVIPERCGRTILVIGAQGFGMRVSEAVHRPEIFCRLTGAHPGDIVTPALYAGFLRRELEGGLSFDCILINGVDSERRRDLSEEFAAAFAGCFGGPVVFADLPPA
;
A
#
# COMPACT_ATOMS: atom_id res chain seq x y z
N MET A 1 42.67 -8.21 2.59
CA MET A 1 42.10 -8.14 1.22
C MET A 1 40.79 -8.91 1.10
N THR A 2 39.89 -8.81 2.08
CA THR A 2 38.61 -9.59 2.10
C THR A 2 37.38 -8.70 2.27
N ASN A 3 37.51 -7.37 2.14
CA ASN A 3 36.42 -6.44 2.41
C ASN A 3 35.80 -5.76 1.15
N ASP A 4 36.40 -5.92 -0.03
CA ASP A 4 35.95 -5.26 -1.25
C ASP A 4 34.97 -6.12 -2.08
N PHE A 5 35.04 -7.45 -1.95
CA PHE A 5 34.14 -8.36 -2.70
C PHE A 5 32.67 -8.28 -2.24
N ASN A 6 32.43 -7.99 -0.96
CA ASN A 6 31.06 -7.84 -0.43
C ASN A 6 30.42 -6.48 -0.75
N LYS A 7 31.20 -5.50 -1.16
CA LYS A 7 30.69 -4.17 -1.55
C LYS A 7 30.22 -4.12 -3.00
N GLU A 8 30.83 -4.92 -3.89
CA GLU A 8 30.42 -4.98 -5.30
C GLU A 8 29.17 -5.83 -5.54
N LEU A 9 28.91 -6.87 -4.73
CA LEU A 9 27.68 -7.66 -4.80
C LEU A 9 26.44 -6.91 -4.30
N SER A 10 26.61 -5.89 -3.47
CA SER A 10 25.52 -5.02 -2.97
C SER A 10 25.05 -3.97 -3.98
N ALA A 11 25.83 -3.66 -5.00
CA ALA A 11 25.55 -2.61 -5.97
C ALA A 11 24.58 -3.04 -7.10
N HIS A 12 24.17 -4.30 -7.16
CA HIS A 12 23.35 -4.84 -8.27
C HIS A 12 22.03 -5.48 -7.84
N ALA A 13 21.65 -5.43 -6.58
CA ALA A 13 20.31 -5.86 -6.18
C ALA A 13 19.28 -4.82 -6.67
N PRO A 14 18.20 -5.24 -7.35
CA PRO A 14 17.18 -4.32 -7.80
C PRO A 14 16.58 -3.58 -6.60
N SER A 15 16.28 -2.31 -6.78
CA SER A 15 15.57 -1.54 -5.76
C SER A 15 14.18 -2.11 -5.51
N LEU A 16 13.56 -1.79 -4.36
CA LEU A 16 12.20 -2.23 -4.07
C LEU A 16 11.22 -1.80 -5.17
N ALA A 17 11.35 -0.57 -5.66
CA ALA A 17 10.52 -0.06 -6.76
C ALA A 17 10.74 -0.87 -8.05
N ASP A 18 11.99 -1.20 -8.39
CA ASP A 18 12.30 -2.02 -9.58
C ASP A 18 11.79 -3.45 -9.44
N ALA A 19 12.00 -4.08 -8.27
CA ALA A 19 11.54 -5.44 -7.99
C ALA A 19 10.01 -5.57 -8.10
N LEU A 20 9.29 -4.52 -7.67
CA LEU A 20 7.83 -4.46 -7.78
C LEU A 20 7.35 -3.90 -9.13
N GLY A 21 8.25 -3.48 -10.01
CA GLY A 21 7.93 -2.93 -11.33
C GLY A 21 7.21 -1.60 -11.28
N VAL A 22 7.42 -0.80 -10.24
CA VAL A 22 6.84 0.56 -10.11
C VAL A 22 7.43 1.48 -11.17
N ARG A 23 6.58 2.23 -11.86
CA ARG A 23 6.95 3.19 -12.91
C ARG A 23 6.26 4.53 -12.65
N PRO A 24 6.73 5.64 -13.25
CA PRO A 24 6.02 6.91 -13.21
C PRO A 24 4.54 6.74 -13.56
N GLY A 25 3.67 7.38 -12.79
CA GLY A 25 2.22 7.22 -12.90
C GLY A 25 1.57 6.78 -11.59
N ILE A 26 0.41 6.13 -11.69
CA ILE A 26 -0.38 5.68 -10.55
C ILE A 26 -0.08 4.21 -10.25
N THR A 27 0.24 3.93 -8.98
CA THR A 27 0.37 2.59 -8.42
C THR A 27 -0.68 2.40 -7.33
N ALA A 28 -1.55 1.42 -7.50
CA ALA A 28 -2.51 1.00 -6.48
C ALA A 28 -1.88 -0.05 -5.55
N ILE A 29 -2.15 0.07 -4.26
CA ILE A 29 -1.67 -0.86 -3.23
C ILE A 29 -2.88 -1.42 -2.51
N ILE A 30 -3.06 -2.74 -2.61
CA ILE A 30 -4.19 -3.50 -2.10
C ILE A 30 -3.75 -4.59 -1.13
N GLY A 31 -4.70 -5.24 -0.48
CA GLY A 31 -4.43 -6.34 0.44
C GLY A 31 -4.19 -5.89 1.88
N SER A 32 -3.29 -6.55 2.61
CA SER A 32 -3.10 -6.33 4.04
C SER A 32 -1.69 -6.70 4.52
N GLY A 33 -1.33 -6.28 5.74
CA GLY A 33 -0.06 -6.67 6.35
C GLY A 33 1.14 -5.82 5.96
N GLY A 34 0.92 -4.51 5.66
CA GLY A 34 2.04 -3.59 5.44
C GLY A 34 1.88 -2.63 4.26
N LYS A 35 0.65 -2.35 3.80
CA LYS A 35 0.40 -1.38 2.72
C LYS A 35 1.02 -0.02 3.01
N THR A 36 0.73 0.55 4.19
CA THR A 36 1.26 1.85 4.62
C THR A 36 2.80 1.84 4.71
N SER A 37 3.39 0.74 5.21
CA SER A 37 4.85 0.54 5.23
C SER A 37 5.43 0.49 3.82
N LEU A 38 4.76 -0.20 2.88
CA LEU A 38 5.18 -0.23 1.47
C LEU A 38 5.11 1.17 0.84
N MET A 39 4.00 1.87 1.01
CA MET A 39 3.86 3.25 0.51
C MET A 39 4.98 4.14 1.02
N ARG A 40 5.29 4.04 2.32
CA ARG A 40 6.35 4.83 2.95
C ARG A 40 7.74 4.47 2.43
N ALA A 41 8.03 3.18 2.26
CA ALA A 41 9.32 2.71 1.73
C ALA A 41 9.51 3.15 0.27
N LEU A 42 8.49 2.97 -0.57
CA LEU A 42 8.53 3.40 -1.97
C LEU A 42 8.64 4.92 -2.10
N SER A 43 7.84 5.69 -1.36
CA SER A 43 7.87 7.16 -1.47
C SER A 43 9.24 7.70 -1.09
N ARG A 44 9.83 7.21 0.00
CA ARG A 44 11.17 7.61 0.43
C ARG A 44 12.24 7.25 -0.61
N GLN A 45 12.19 6.05 -1.17
CA GLN A 45 13.12 5.63 -2.20
C GLN A 45 13.02 6.50 -3.46
N LEU A 46 11.80 6.72 -3.95
CA LEU A 46 11.54 7.49 -5.17
C LEU A 46 11.90 8.96 -4.99
N SER A 47 11.56 9.57 -3.85
CA SER A 47 11.89 10.98 -3.57
C SER A 47 13.40 11.18 -3.37
N THR A 48 14.10 10.22 -2.77
CA THR A 48 15.56 10.26 -2.66
C THR A 48 16.23 10.21 -4.04
N ASN A 49 15.61 9.54 -4.99
CA ASN A 49 16.05 9.51 -6.39
C ASN A 49 15.61 10.73 -7.22
N GLY A 50 15.08 11.75 -6.58
CA GLY A 50 14.76 13.03 -7.22
C GLY A 50 13.32 13.15 -7.74
N SER A 51 12.43 12.22 -7.40
CA SER A 51 11.05 12.22 -7.89
C SER A 51 10.06 12.93 -6.97
N ARG A 52 8.96 13.40 -7.53
CA ARG A 52 7.82 13.99 -6.84
C ARG A 52 6.78 12.89 -6.59
N VAL A 53 6.50 12.60 -5.32
CA VAL A 53 5.65 11.46 -4.93
C VAL A 53 4.46 11.91 -4.11
N LEU A 54 3.27 11.61 -4.58
CA LEU A 54 2.01 11.74 -3.83
C LEU A 54 1.62 10.40 -3.19
N LEU A 55 1.25 10.46 -1.90
CA LEU A 55 0.66 9.32 -1.18
C LEU A 55 -0.80 9.65 -0.88
N THR A 56 -1.70 8.79 -1.32
CA THR A 56 -3.14 9.02 -1.22
C THR A 56 -3.93 7.73 -1.01
N THR A 57 -5.24 7.82 -1.11
CA THR A 57 -6.15 6.67 -0.99
C THR A 57 -7.36 6.86 -1.90
N THR A 58 -7.96 5.76 -2.31
CA THR A 58 -9.31 5.70 -2.88
C THR A 58 -10.36 5.24 -1.88
N THR A 59 -9.95 5.05 -0.63
CA THR A 59 -10.82 4.66 0.48
C THR A 59 -10.58 5.60 1.68
N HIS A 60 -9.94 5.12 2.73
CA HIS A 60 -9.60 5.92 3.90
C HIS A 60 -8.22 5.53 4.44
N ILE A 61 -7.33 6.49 4.61
CA ILE A 61 -5.99 6.29 5.17
C ILE A 61 -5.72 7.27 6.31
N LEU A 62 -4.95 6.83 7.30
CA LEU A 62 -4.36 7.76 8.27
C LEU A 62 -3.22 8.54 7.60
N PRO A 63 -3.11 9.86 7.85
CA PRO A 63 -1.98 10.63 7.37
C PRO A 63 -0.65 10.04 7.86
N PHE A 64 0.35 10.10 7.01
CA PHE A 64 1.68 9.60 7.35
C PHE A 64 2.35 10.52 8.35
N LYS A 65 2.89 9.96 9.43
CA LYS A 65 3.69 10.74 10.39
C LYS A 65 4.91 11.33 9.70
N ASN A 66 5.26 12.53 10.07
CA ASN A 66 6.46 13.24 9.58
C ASN A 66 6.47 13.52 8.06
N LEU A 67 5.33 13.43 7.39
CA LEU A 67 5.17 13.92 6.02
C LEU A 67 4.27 15.15 5.98
N PRO A 68 4.56 16.11 5.08
CA PRO A 68 3.60 17.14 4.74
C PRO A 68 2.30 16.49 4.27
N CYS A 69 1.19 17.04 4.70
CA CYS A 69 -0.13 16.54 4.31
C CYS A 69 -0.95 17.70 3.71
N LEU A 70 -1.36 17.54 2.46
CA LEU A 70 -2.30 18.45 1.81
C LEU A 70 -3.71 17.90 1.99
N ARG A 71 -4.50 18.55 2.81
CA ARG A 71 -5.94 18.26 2.96
C ARG A 71 -6.75 19.22 2.12
N ILE A 72 -7.70 18.66 1.41
CA ILE A 72 -8.63 19.43 0.59
C ILE A 72 -10.07 19.25 1.07
N SER A 73 -10.91 20.23 0.82
CA SER A 73 -12.36 20.05 0.89
C SER A 73 -12.89 19.38 -0.38
N MET A 74 -14.11 18.88 -0.34
CA MET A 74 -14.75 18.26 -1.52
C MET A 74 -15.12 19.26 -2.64
N LYS A 75 -14.76 20.55 -2.46
CA LYS A 75 -15.06 21.61 -3.43
C LYS A 75 -13.86 21.98 -4.31
N GLU A 76 -12.65 21.66 -3.85
CA GLU A 76 -11.44 21.89 -4.63
C GLU A 76 -11.32 20.84 -5.74
N ASP A 77 -10.76 21.28 -6.85
CA ASP A 77 -10.44 20.47 -8.03
C ASP A 77 -8.93 20.20 -8.14
N ALA A 78 -8.55 19.43 -9.17
CA ALA A 78 -7.16 19.11 -9.41
C ALA A 78 -6.29 20.34 -9.67
N SER A 79 -6.82 21.39 -10.31
CA SER A 79 -6.06 22.60 -10.61
C SER A 79 -5.64 23.33 -9.35
N TRP A 80 -6.54 23.44 -8.38
CA TRP A 80 -6.23 24.02 -7.08
C TRP A 80 -5.10 23.25 -6.35
N VAL A 81 -5.15 21.89 -6.42
CA VAL A 81 -4.11 21.05 -5.84
C VAL A 81 -2.78 21.25 -6.52
N LEU A 82 -2.76 21.29 -7.86
CA LEU A 82 -1.55 21.52 -8.63
C LEU A 82 -0.89 22.86 -8.31
N ASP A 83 -1.69 23.92 -8.12
CA ASP A 83 -1.18 25.23 -7.69
C ASP A 83 -0.51 25.15 -6.31
N ARG A 84 -1.08 24.40 -5.37
CA ARG A 84 -0.46 24.18 -4.05
C ARG A 84 0.82 23.35 -4.14
N LEU A 85 0.84 22.31 -4.97
CA LEU A 85 2.04 21.50 -5.20
C LEU A 85 3.16 22.33 -5.87
N ALA A 86 2.82 23.27 -6.75
CA ALA A 86 3.78 24.16 -7.40
C ALA A 86 4.49 25.10 -6.40
N GLU A 87 3.84 25.45 -5.27
CA GLU A 87 4.46 26.23 -4.19
C GLU A 87 5.59 25.47 -3.47
N TYR A 88 5.65 24.15 -3.66
CA TYR A 88 6.68 23.29 -3.09
C TYR A 88 7.94 23.37 -3.95
N ASN A 89 8.79 24.36 -3.68
CA ASN A 89 10.00 24.72 -4.46
C ASN A 89 11.13 23.68 -4.45
N SER A 90 10.85 22.41 -4.19
CA SER A 90 11.81 21.31 -4.17
C SER A 90 11.73 20.49 -5.45
N ARG A 91 12.87 20.04 -5.99
CA ARG A 91 12.90 19.14 -7.16
C ARG A 91 12.29 17.78 -6.87
N ALA A 92 12.40 17.33 -5.62
CA ALA A 92 11.87 16.06 -5.16
C ALA A 92 11.12 16.25 -3.84
N TRP A 93 10.00 15.57 -3.68
CA TRP A 93 9.21 15.61 -2.46
C TRP A 93 8.31 14.37 -2.31
N GLU A 94 7.89 14.14 -1.09
CA GLU A 94 6.85 13.18 -0.75
C GLU A 94 5.78 13.88 0.10
N ILE A 95 4.54 13.86 -0.38
CA ILE A 95 3.42 14.57 0.21
C ILE A 95 2.24 13.62 0.36
N CYS A 96 1.65 13.59 1.55
CA CYS A 96 0.38 12.92 1.78
C CYS A 96 -0.77 13.82 1.31
N PHE A 97 -1.74 13.24 0.62
CA PHE A 97 -2.83 13.98 0.01
C PHE A 97 -4.17 13.26 0.17
N GLY A 98 -5.23 14.02 0.39
CA GLY A 98 -6.59 13.47 0.39
C GLY A 98 -7.63 14.48 0.84
N SER A 99 -8.91 14.14 0.63
CA SER A 99 -10.02 14.93 1.14
C SER A 99 -10.22 14.73 2.63
N GLY A 100 -10.64 15.76 3.34
CA GLY A 100 -10.97 15.69 4.76
C GLY A 100 -11.33 17.06 5.31
N LEU A 101 -12.36 17.13 6.14
CA LEU A 101 -12.73 18.38 6.79
C LEU A 101 -11.71 18.70 7.90
N LEU A 102 -11.14 19.91 7.84
CA LEU A 102 -10.46 20.53 8.96
C LEU A 102 -11.48 21.34 9.80
N PRO A 103 -11.28 21.51 11.11
CA PRO A 103 -12.19 22.27 11.97
C PRO A 103 -12.47 23.70 11.46
N ASP A 104 -11.53 24.34 10.78
CA ASP A 104 -11.60 25.72 10.30
C ASP A 104 -11.73 25.86 8.79
N CYS A 105 -12.16 24.83 8.07
CA CYS A 105 -12.55 24.87 6.66
C CYS A 105 -11.58 25.53 5.67
N SER A 106 -10.33 25.75 6.02
CA SER A 106 -9.31 26.18 5.08
C SER A 106 -8.50 25.00 4.63
N ALA A 107 -8.62 24.62 3.37
CA ALA A 107 -7.71 23.70 2.72
C ALA A 107 -6.28 24.24 2.88
N GLY A 108 -5.36 23.44 3.38
CA GLY A 108 -4.01 23.90 3.66
C GLY A 108 -3.01 22.79 3.90
N PHE A 109 -1.74 23.16 3.79
CA PHE A 109 -0.63 22.28 4.14
C PHE A 109 -0.50 22.16 5.65
N VAL A 110 -0.55 20.94 6.15
CA VAL A 110 -0.17 20.59 7.52
C VAL A 110 1.22 20.01 7.48
N LYS A 111 2.22 20.73 8.01
CA LYS A 111 3.65 20.32 7.95
C LYS A 111 3.98 19.07 8.77
N SER A 112 3.20 18.78 9.80
CA SER A 112 3.30 17.54 10.60
C SER A 112 2.01 17.32 11.37
N PHE A 113 1.67 16.05 11.62
CA PHE A 113 0.62 15.68 12.58
C PHE A 113 1.28 15.44 13.94
N GLU A 114 1.11 16.34 14.88
CA GLU A 114 1.40 16.05 16.28
C GLU A 114 0.32 15.14 16.87
N LYS A 115 0.75 14.12 17.63
CA LYS A 115 -0.13 13.11 18.20
C LYS A 115 -1.21 13.72 19.11
N SER A 116 -0.92 14.84 19.75
CA SER A 116 -1.83 15.60 20.63
C SER A 116 -3.01 16.26 19.89
N SER A 117 -2.86 16.57 18.61
CA SER A 117 -3.95 17.17 17.81
C SER A 117 -4.94 16.13 17.25
N LEU A 118 -4.65 14.84 17.40
CA LEU A 118 -5.49 13.74 16.91
C LEU A 118 -6.48 13.23 17.97
N GLU A 119 -6.16 13.38 19.27
CA GLU A 119 -6.97 12.82 20.35
C GLU A 119 -8.10 13.78 20.78
N ASP A 120 -7.97 15.09 20.58
CA ASP A 120 -8.93 16.12 21.03
C ASP A 120 -9.83 16.66 19.92
N ALA A 121 -9.64 16.25 18.66
CA ALA A 121 -10.44 16.77 17.56
C ALA A 121 -11.74 15.95 17.40
N PRO A 122 -12.92 16.61 17.32
CA PRO A 122 -14.19 15.93 16.99
C PRO A 122 -14.21 15.43 15.53
N PHE A 123 -13.05 15.29 14.90
CA PHE A 123 -12.83 14.99 13.49
C PHE A 123 -12.25 13.61 13.26
N ASN A 124 -12.73 12.94 12.20
CA ASN A 124 -12.10 11.75 11.68
C ASN A 124 -10.71 12.13 11.13
N PRO A 125 -9.59 11.67 11.74
CA PRO A 125 -8.24 12.01 11.30
C PRO A 125 -7.87 11.39 9.95
N LYS A 126 -8.75 10.54 9.39
CA LYS A 126 -8.50 9.84 8.13
C LYS A 126 -8.65 10.79 6.94
N LEU A 127 -7.80 10.57 5.95
CA LEU A 127 -7.98 11.10 4.61
C LEU A 127 -8.90 10.17 3.83
N SER A 128 -9.78 10.75 3.03
CA SER A 128 -10.62 10.06 2.06
C SER A 128 -10.13 10.35 0.65
N GLU A 129 -10.68 9.65 -0.33
CA GLU A 129 -10.41 9.92 -1.75
C GLU A 129 -10.70 11.38 -2.11
N PRO A 130 -9.95 11.97 -3.05
CA PRO A 130 -10.30 13.26 -3.64
C PRO A 130 -11.56 13.14 -4.52
N GLY A 131 -12.31 14.24 -4.63
CA GLY A 131 -13.53 14.29 -5.46
C GLY A 131 -13.29 14.36 -6.98
N PHE A 132 -12.05 14.05 -7.45
CA PHE A 132 -11.65 14.08 -8.86
C PHE A 132 -10.66 12.95 -9.17
N PRO A 133 -10.47 12.60 -10.46
CA PRO A 133 -9.57 11.51 -10.86
C PRO A 133 -8.12 11.79 -10.53
N LEU A 134 -7.41 10.84 -9.91
CA LEU A 134 -6.00 11.01 -9.50
C LEU A 134 -5.06 11.28 -10.67
N TYR A 135 -5.35 10.81 -11.88
CA TYR A 135 -4.48 11.01 -13.04
C TYR A 135 -4.33 12.50 -13.44
N GLU A 136 -5.25 13.36 -13.02
CA GLU A 136 -5.15 14.81 -13.26
C GLU A 136 -3.96 15.43 -12.53
N LEU A 137 -3.48 14.80 -11.46
CA LEU A 137 -2.31 15.26 -10.69
C LEU A 137 -0.96 14.85 -11.29
N LEU A 138 -0.94 14.01 -12.33
CA LEU A 138 0.31 13.53 -12.93
C LEU A 138 1.13 14.61 -13.65
N THR A 139 0.57 15.79 -13.89
CA THR A 139 1.32 16.96 -14.39
C THR A 139 2.20 17.58 -13.30
N GLY A 140 1.82 17.44 -12.03
CA GLY A 140 2.52 17.96 -10.87
C GLY A 140 3.32 16.91 -10.09
N ALA A 141 3.03 15.62 -10.24
CA ALA A 141 3.69 14.52 -9.55
C ALA A 141 4.19 13.47 -10.55
N ASP A 142 5.34 12.86 -10.25
CA ASP A 142 5.89 11.78 -11.09
C ASP A 142 5.29 10.43 -10.71
N TYR A 143 4.97 10.25 -9.43
CA TYR A 143 4.38 9.02 -8.88
C TYR A 143 3.20 9.35 -7.96
N ILE A 144 2.14 8.56 -8.07
CA ILE A 144 1.01 8.58 -7.15
C ILE A 144 0.86 7.16 -6.59
N LEU A 145 1.08 7.01 -5.29
CA LEU A 145 0.90 5.76 -4.56
C LEU A 145 -0.45 5.82 -3.84
N ALA A 146 -1.40 4.97 -4.22
CA ALA A 146 -2.76 4.98 -3.70
C ALA A 146 -3.09 3.70 -2.93
N GLU A 147 -3.44 3.81 -1.63
CA GLU A 147 -4.06 2.69 -0.91
C GLU A 147 -5.49 2.52 -1.42
N ALA A 148 -5.78 1.37 -2.05
CA ALA A 148 -7.03 1.16 -2.76
C ALA A 148 -8.02 0.23 -2.04
N ASP A 149 -7.72 -0.15 -0.80
CA ASP A 149 -8.63 -0.93 0.05
C ASP A 149 -8.30 -0.79 1.55
N GLY A 150 -9.28 -1.03 2.42
CA GLY A 150 -9.10 -1.07 3.88
C GLY A 150 -8.84 -2.49 4.39
N ALA A 151 -8.04 -2.65 5.45
CA ALA A 151 -7.69 -3.97 6.01
C ALA A 151 -7.75 -4.05 7.55
N ARG A 152 -8.06 -2.97 8.27
CA ARG A 152 -8.22 -2.92 9.74
C ARG A 152 -7.09 -3.62 10.52
N HIS A 153 -5.84 -3.41 10.09
CA HIS A 153 -4.62 -3.96 10.73
C HIS A 153 -4.49 -5.50 10.72
N HIS A 154 -5.27 -6.24 9.94
CA HIS A 154 -5.04 -7.66 9.73
C HIS A 154 -3.81 -7.90 8.84
N TYR A 155 -3.27 -9.12 8.86
CA TYR A 155 -2.12 -9.51 8.05
C TYR A 155 -2.50 -9.95 6.64
N MET A 156 -3.72 -10.45 6.49
CA MET A 156 -4.28 -10.96 5.25
C MET A 156 -5.69 -10.42 5.04
N LYS A 157 -6.21 -10.52 3.82
CA LYS A 157 -7.50 -9.95 3.49
C LYS A 157 -8.28 -10.82 2.53
N ALA A 158 -9.60 -10.85 2.71
CA ALA A 158 -10.58 -11.24 1.71
C ALA A 158 -11.33 -9.99 1.24
N HIS A 159 -11.45 -9.81 -0.08
CA HIS A 159 -12.04 -8.62 -0.68
C HIS A 159 -13.57 -8.74 -0.73
N ALA A 160 -14.27 -7.65 -0.40
CA ALA A 160 -15.69 -7.54 -0.67
C ALA A 160 -15.91 -7.18 -2.15
N HIS A 161 -17.13 -7.39 -2.65
CA HIS A 161 -17.46 -7.15 -4.06
C HIS A 161 -17.26 -5.70 -4.56
N TYR A 162 -17.16 -4.73 -3.64
CA TYR A 162 -16.89 -3.32 -3.93
C TYR A 162 -15.42 -2.94 -3.74
N GLU A 163 -14.55 -3.90 -3.48
CA GLU A 163 -13.11 -3.70 -3.28
C GLU A 163 -12.31 -4.61 -4.23
N PRO A 164 -11.11 -4.21 -4.60
CA PRO A 164 -10.48 -2.90 -4.34
C PRO A 164 -11.06 -1.79 -5.24
N VAL A 165 -10.89 -0.52 -4.80
CA VAL A 165 -11.24 0.67 -5.61
C VAL A 165 -10.00 1.15 -6.35
N ILE A 166 -9.73 0.53 -7.50
CA ILE A 166 -8.54 0.85 -8.31
C ILE A 166 -8.74 2.20 -9.01
N PRO A 167 -7.77 3.15 -8.89
CA PRO A 167 -7.86 4.43 -9.59
C PRO A 167 -7.88 4.27 -11.11
N GLU A 168 -8.55 5.19 -11.80
CA GLU A 168 -8.47 5.28 -13.25
C GLU A 168 -7.01 5.48 -13.71
N ARG A 169 -6.65 4.90 -14.84
CA ARG A 169 -5.30 4.93 -15.42
C ARG A 169 -4.21 4.42 -14.46
N CYS A 170 -4.57 3.53 -13.54
CA CYS A 170 -3.60 2.82 -12.73
C CYS A 170 -2.69 1.98 -13.62
N GLY A 171 -1.39 2.23 -13.54
CA GLY A 171 -0.38 1.51 -14.32
C GLY A 171 0.19 0.28 -13.61
N ARG A 172 -0.05 0.14 -12.31
CA ARG A 172 0.46 -0.97 -11.49
C ARG A 172 -0.42 -1.20 -10.28
N THR A 173 -0.77 -2.46 -10.01
CA THR A 173 -1.46 -2.89 -8.78
C THR A 173 -0.60 -3.88 -8.01
N ILE A 174 -0.31 -3.57 -6.75
CA ILE A 174 0.52 -4.39 -5.86
C ILE A 174 -0.37 -4.99 -4.78
N LEU A 175 -0.43 -6.33 -4.71
CA LEU A 175 -1.06 -7.05 -3.61
C LEU A 175 -0.05 -7.21 -2.47
N VAL A 176 -0.38 -6.71 -1.28
CA VAL A 176 0.43 -6.90 -0.06
C VAL A 176 -0.16 -8.00 0.79
N ILE A 177 0.70 -8.91 1.26
CA ILE A 177 0.37 -10.02 2.16
C ILE A 177 1.33 -9.95 3.35
N GLY A 178 0.82 -10.00 4.58
CA GLY A 178 1.64 -10.10 5.78
C GLY A 178 2.03 -11.54 6.07
N ALA A 179 3.32 -11.85 6.03
CA ALA A 179 3.86 -13.19 6.34
C ALA A 179 3.45 -13.69 7.75
N GLN A 180 3.20 -12.75 8.67
CA GLN A 180 2.74 -13.04 10.03
C GLN A 180 1.40 -13.79 10.06
N GLY A 181 0.58 -13.65 9.03
CA GLY A 181 -0.72 -14.33 8.94
C GLY A 181 -0.60 -15.84 8.73
N PHE A 182 0.50 -16.33 8.17
CA PHE A 182 0.74 -17.77 8.06
C PHE A 182 0.95 -18.40 9.44
N GLY A 183 0.22 -19.48 9.71
CA GLY A 183 0.24 -20.17 10.99
C GLY A 183 -0.70 -19.58 12.05
N MET A 184 -1.39 -18.49 11.78
CA MET A 184 -2.45 -17.92 12.63
C MET A 184 -3.81 -18.52 12.29
N ARG A 185 -4.80 -18.34 13.18
CA ARG A 185 -6.18 -18.70 12.88
C ARG A 185 -6.78 -17.75 11.84
N VAL A 186 -7.67 -18.26 10.99
CA VAL A 186 -8.35 -17.45 9.97
C VAL A 186 -9.01 -16.21 10.58
N SER A 187 -9.70 -16.35 11.72
CA SER A 187 -10.36 -15.25 12.42
C SER A 187 -9.43 -14.14 12.93
N GLU A 188 -8.15 -14.46 13.12
CA GLU A 188 -7.14 -13.53 13.64
C GLU A 188 -6.30 -12.92 12.50
N ALA A 189 -6.00 -13.73 11.48
CA ALA A 189 -5.13 -13.34 10.37
C ALA A 189 -5.85 -12.53 9.30
N VAL A 190 -7.11 -12.87 9.00
CA VAL A 190 -7.79 -12.42 7.77
C VAL A 190 -8.83 -11.34 8.07
N HIS A 191 -8.72 -10.21 7.42
CA HIS A 191 -9.81 -9.24 7.35
C HIS A 191 -10.95 -9.81 6.52
N ARG A 192 -12.17 -9.85 7.06
CA ARG A 192 -13.39 -10.51 6.53
C ARG A 192 -13.24 -12.05 6.46
N PRO A 193 -13.03 -12.70 7.60
CA PRO A 193 -12.88 -14.15 7.65
C PRO A 193 -14.10 -14.90 7.12
N GLU A 194 -15.31 -14.31 7.17
CA GLU A 194 -16.54 -14.87 6.64
C GLU A 194 -16.50 -15.03 5.11
N ILE A 195 -15.88 -14.09 4.39
CA ILE A 195 -15.69 -14.19 2.94
C ILE A 195 -14.64 -15.27 2.63
N PHE A 196 -13.53 -15.26 3.35
CA PHE A 196 -12.48 -16.26 3.23
C PHE A 196 -13.02 -17.68 3.41
N CYS A 197 -13.75 -17.92 4.52
CA CYS A 197 -14.33 -19.22 4.83
C CYS A 197 -15.34 -19.67 3.76
N ARG A 198 -16.20 -18.77 3.29
CA ARG A 198 -17.16 -19.07 2.22
C ARG A 198 -16.45 -19.51 0.93
N LEU A 199 -15.37 -18.86 0.56
CA LEU A 199 -14.62 -19.17 -0.67
C LEU A 199 -13.78 -20.45 -0.55
N THR A 200 -13.27 -20.76 0.63
CA THR A 200 -12.33 -21.89 0.84
C THR A 200 -12.99 -23.13 1.41
N GLY A 201 -14.12 -23.01 2.08
CA GLY A 201 -14.72 -24.05 2.92
C GLY A 201 -14.05 -24.19 4.30
N ALA A 202 -13.06 -23.36 4.63
CA ALA A 202 -12.44 -23.35 5.94
C ALA A 202 -13.34 -22.77 7.03
N HIS A 203 -12.97 -23.01 8.29
CA HIS A 203 -13.65 -22.44 9.45
C HIS A 203 -12.80 -21.32 10.09
N PRO A 204 -13.41 -20.38 10.84
CA PRO A 204 -12.68 -19.28 11.48
C PRO A 204 -11.56 -19.74 12.44
N GLY A 205 -11.67 -20.94 12.99
CA GLY A 205 -10.67 -21.55 13.88
C GLY A 205 -9.53 -22.26 13.17
N ASP A 206 -9.62 -22.49 11.88
CA ASP A 206 -8.60 -23.20 11.11
C ASP A 206 -7.34 -22.34 10.96
N ILE A 207 -6.21 -23.02 10.78
CA ILE A 207 -4.92 -22.36 10.60
C ILE A 207 -4.74 -21.94 9.12
N VAL A 208 -4.33 -20.71 8.90
CA VAL A 208 -3.95 -20.23 7.56
C VAL A 208 -2.62 -20.85 7.17
N THR A 209 -2.68 -21.87 6.30
CA THR A 209 -1.49 -22.45 5.67
C THR A 209 -1.19 -21.75 4.34
N PRO A 210 0.07 -21.80 3.85
CA PRO A 210 0.44 -21.30 2.52
C PRO A 210 -0.47 -21.86 1.41
N ALA A 211 -0.72 -23.16 1.41
CA ALA A 211 -1.58 -23.80 0.41
C ALA A 211 -3.05 -23.35 0.50
N LEU A 212 -3.59 -23.20 1.71
CA LEU A 212 -4.96 -22.70 1.92
C LEU A 212 -5.10 -21.27 1.38
N TYR A 213 -4.13 -20.39 1.67
CA TYR A 213 -4.17 -19.00 1.21
C TYR A 213 -3.95 -18.88 -0.31
N ALA A 214 -3.07 -19.70 -0.89
CA ALA A 214 -2.91 -19.81 -2.34
C ALA A 214 -4.20 -20.23 -3.04
N GLY A 215 -4.90 -21.23 -2.51
CA GLY A 215 -6.20 -21.68 -2.99
C GLY A 215 -7.28 -20.61 -2.88
N PHE A 216 -7.26 -19.82 -1.81
CA PHE A 216 -8.14 -18.67 -1.62
C PHE A 216 -7.89 -17.59 -2.68
N LEU A 217 -6.64 -17.14 -2.86
CA LEU A 217 -6.32 -16.09 -3.85
C LEU A 217 -6.62 -16.52 -5.29
N ARG A 218 -6.46 -17.81 -5.61
CA ARG A 218 -6.90 -18.33 -6.92
C ARG A 218 -8.38 -18.07 -7.14
N ARG A 219 -9.23 -18.31 -6.15
CA ARG A 219 -10.67 -18.05 -6.25
C ARG A 219 -11.01 -16.55 -6.34
N GLU A 220 -10.24 -15.70 -5.69
CA GLU A 220 -10.39 -14.25 -5.86
C GLU A 220 -10.00 -13.79 -7.28
N LEU A 221 -8.94 -14.36 -7.88
CA LEU A 221 -8.59 -14.11 -9.29
C LEU A 221 -9.69 -14.59 -10.25
N GLU A 222 -10.22 -15.81 -10.02
CA GLU A 222 -11.37 -16.34 -10.78
C GLU A 222 -12.62 -15.45 -10.62
N GLY A 223 -12.77 -14.79 -9.47
CA GLY A 223 -13.82 -13.82 -9.16
C GLY A 223 -13.58 -12.41 -9.71
N GLY A 224 -12.46 -12.16 -10.41
CA GLY A 224 -12.16 -10.89 -11.07
C GLY A 224 -11.17 -9.98 -10.33
N LEU A 225 -10.63 -10.39 -9.16
CA LEU A 225 -9.51 -9.67 -8.56
C LEU A 225 -8.32 -9.68 -9.51
N SER A 226 -7.66 -8.53 -9.68
CA SER A 226 -6.49 -8.43 -10.56
C SER A 226 -5.38 -7.62 -9.88
N PHE A 227 -4.13 -8.08 -10.03
CA PHE A 227 -2.92 -7.39 -9.58
C PHE A 227 -1.72 -7.84 -10.41
N ASP A 228 -0.66 -7.02 -10.43
CA ASP A 228 0.51 -7.23 -11.30
C ASP A 228 1.69 -7.87 -10.57
N CYS A 229 1.75 -7.71 -9.26
CA CYS A 229 2.79 -8.31 -8.41
C CYS A 229 2.31 -8.50 -6.98
N ILE A 230 3.02 -9.33 -6.25
CA ILE A 230 2.78 -9.60 -4.83
C ILE A 230 4.00 -9.15 -4.02
N LEU A 231 3.75 -8.42 -2.93
CA LEU A 231 4.72 -8.21 -1.86
C LEU A 231 4.30 -9.03 -0.64
N ILE A 232 5.15 -9.97 -0.21
CA ILE A 232 5.01 -10.62 1.09
C ILE A 232 5.89 -9.86 2.07
N ASN A 233 5.25 -9.15 3.00
CA ASN A 233 5.92 -8.28 3.98
C ASN A 233 6.03 -8.96 5.34
N GLY A 234 7.05 -8.57 6.14
CA GLY A 234 7.32 -9.12 7.48
C GLY A 234 7.99 -10.48 7.42
N VAL A 235 8.85 -10.70 6.43
CA VAL A 235 9.68 -11.90 6.28
C VAL A 235 10.97 -11.70 7.11
N ASP A 236 10.81 -11.64 8.44
CA ASP A 236 11.84 -11.31 9.43
C ASP A 236 12.56 -12.52 10.05
N SER A 237 12.17 -13.73 9.66
CA SER A 237 12.71 -14.98 10.18
C SER A 237 12.76 -16.07 9.12
N GLU A 238 13.63 -17.06 9.29
CA GLU A 238 13.73 -18.23 8.41
C GLU A 238 12.38 -18.93 8.27
N ARG A 239 11.68 -19.18 9.37
CA ARG A 239 10.35 -19.79 9.34
C ARG A 239 9.35 -19.00 8.48
N ARG A 240 9.32 -17.65 8.56
CA ARG A 240 8.43 -16.84 7.72
C ARG A 240 8.85 -16.84 6.28
N ARG A 241 10.14 -16.92 6.02
CA ARG A 241 10.68 -17.09 4.67
C ARG A 241 10.20 -18.42 4.07
N ASP A 242 10.38 -19.53 4.78
CA ASP A 242 9.96 -20.86 4.31
C ASP A 242 8.46 -20.88 3.97
N LEU A 243 7.60 -20.37 4.87
CA LEU A 243 6.16 -20.31 4.63
C LEU A 243 5.80 -19.39 3.44
N SER A 244 6.55 -18.31 3.23
CA SER A 244 6.34 -17.42 2.09
C SER A 244 6.77 -18.03 0.76
N GLU A 245 7.87 -18.78 0.76
CA GLU A 245 8.35 -19.54 -0.40
C GLU A 245 7.39 -20.71 -0.73
N GLU A 246 6.88 -21.40 0.29
CA GLU A 246 5.85 -22.44 0.13
C GLU A 246 4.57 -21.85 -0.50
N PHE A 247 4.13 -20.65 -0.04
CA PHE A 247 3.01 -19.95 -0.65
C PHE A 247 3.30 -19.60 -2.13
N ALA A 248 4.46 -19.01 -2.42
CA ALA A 248 4.83 -18.63 -3.77
C ALA A 248 4.86 -19.86 -4.71
N ALA A 249 5.39 -20.97 -4.25
CA ALA A 249 5.40 -22.25 -4.99
C ALA A 249 3.98 -22.78 -5.23
N ALA A 250 3.11 -22.75 -4.22
CA ALA A 250 1.71 -23.20 -4.33
C ALA A 250 0.88 -22.32 -5.27
N PHE A 251 1.25 -21.05 -5.43
CA PHE A 251 0.53 -20.06 -6.23
C PHE A 251 1.10 -19.87 -7.64
N ALA A 252 2.32 -20.35 -7.91
CA ALA A 252 3.05 -20.16 -9.19
C ALA A 252 2.26 -20.60 -10.44
N GLY A 253 1.41 -21.63 -10.31
CA GLY A 253 0.57 -22.10 -11.42
C GLY A 253 -0.63 -21.19 -11.74
N CYS A 254 -0.92 -20.20 -10.90
CA CYS A 254 -2.07 -19.32 -11.04
C CYS A 254 -1.69 -17.86 -11.34
N PHE A 255 -0.43 -17.50 -11.08
CA PHE A 255 0.05 -16.14 -11.18
C PHE A 255 1.45 -16.08 -11.79
N GLY A 256 1.59 -15.35 -12.89
CA GLY A 256 2.86 -15.21 -13.62
C GLY A 256 3.66 -13.94 -13.28
N GLY A 257 3.15 -13.10 -12.38
CA GLY A 257 3.83 -11.89 -11.95
C GLY A 257 4.89 -12.14 -10.87
N PRO A 258 5.73 -11.13 -10.55
CA PRO A 258 6.75 -11.25 -9.52
C PRO A 258 6.14 -11.37 -8.12
N VAL A 259 6.77 -12.22 -7.28
CA VAL A 259 6.52 -12.32 -5.84
C VAL A 259 7.78 -11.85 -5.13
N VAL A 260 7.68 -10.75 -4.40
CA VAL A 260 8.80 -10.11 -3.69
C VAL A 260 8.64 -10.32 -2.19
N PHE A 261 9.73 -10.68 -1.53
CA PHE A 261 9.77 -10.84 -0.07
C PHE A 261 10.50 -9.66 0.57
N ALA A 262 9.92 -9.09 1.61
CA ALA A 262 10.54 -7.99 2.35
C ALA A 262 10.18 -8.02 3.84
N ASP A 263 11.00 -7.34 4.63
CA ASP A 263 10.70 -6.96 6.00
C ASP A 263 10.77 -5.44 6.11
N LEU A 264 9.62 -4.79 5.89
CA LEU A 264 9.54 -3.35 5.87
C LEU A 264 9.29 -2.80 7.28
N PRO A 265 9.99 -1.72 7.68
CA PRO A 265 9.74 -1.09 8.98
C PRO A 265 8.31 -0.55 9.04
N PRO A 266 7.72 -0.45 10.23
CA PRO A 266 6.44 0.25 10.43
C PRO A 266 6.49 1.69 9.91
N ALA A 267 5.38 2.15 9.32
CA ALA A 267 5.25 3.49 8.75
C ALA A 267 5.11 4.59 9.81
#